data_91e4a89d12d2044209a8f38d1c26255c
#
_entry.id   91e4a89d12d2044209a8f38d1c26255c
#
_cell.length_a   1.000
_cell.length_b   1.000
_cell.length_c   1.000
_cell.angle_alpha   90.00
_cell.angle_beta   90.00
_cell.angle_gamma   90.00
#
_symmetry.space_group_name_H-M   'P 1'
#
loop_
_entity.id
_entity.type
_entity.pdbx_description
1 polymer ?
#
loop_
_entity_poly.entity_id
_entity_poly.type
_entity_poly.pdbx_seq_one_letter_code
_entity_poly.pdbx_strand_id
1 'polypeptide(L)'
;MFEHSTTTPCWRITDPNDPLSVAACEVNRGHVDLAVACTPEMNECVIDVSTRLAVRLGLTEYRALTLVEIGHMFRRFPTILELARTGAYPLDLLRCMAECLSPVKMDVPETFEEKIFKAISPTIPNQAMLARATIRSRIENVIRKHDPQALPEEPKDADSSARLDIDDRPDTTTVFFLTLPKLEGLELQRTLNNVVKNNSCSRAEALMRLVRRQTTANITLNLYQSTDQPEAQIWAAGG
;
A
#
# COMPACT_ATOMS: atom_id res chain seq x y z
N MET A 1 35.64 -5.91 -22.99
CA MET A 1 35.78 -5.61 -21.56
C MET A 1 34.57 -4.76 -21.21
N PHE A 2 33.48 -5.40 -20.76
CA PHE A 2 32.25 -4.67 -20.39
C PHE A 2 32.42 -4.19 -18.95
N GLU A 3 32.60 -2.90 -18.76
CA GLU A 3 32.53 -2.28 -17.44
C GLU A 3 31.11 -2.50 -16.91
N HIS A 4 30.96 -3.36 -15.92
CA HIS A 4 29.76 -3.43 -15.10
C HIS A 4 29.71 -2.14 -14.26
N SER A 5 29.09 -1.11 -14.81
CA SER A 5 28.67 0.03 -14.03
C SER A 5 27.65 -0.49 -13.01
N THR A 6 28.09 -0.72 -11.80
CA THR A 6 27.22 -1.05 -10.65
C THR A 6 26.46 0.21 -10.27
N THR A 7 25.38 0.48 -11.01
CA THR A 7 24.49 1.59 -10.69
C THR A 7 23.78 1.26 -9.36
N THR A 8 23.97 2.14 -8.38
CA THR A 8 23.35 2.02 -7.05
C THR A 8 21.81 1.93 -7.18
N PRO A 9 21.15 1.05 -6.43
CA PRO A 9 19.70 0.99 -6.40
C PRO A 9 19.10 2.36 -6.07
N CYS A 10 18.16 2.85 -6.89
CA CYS A 10 17.51 4.15 -6.72
C CYS A 10 16.07 4.12 -7.26
N TRP A 11 15.25 5.02 -6.75
CA TRP A 11 13.92 5.23 -7.31
C TRP A 11 14.00 6.06 -8.59
N ARG A 12 13.19 5.74 -9.58
CA ARG A 12 13.10 6.50 -10.84
C ARG A 12 12.75 7.98 -10.61
N ILE A 13 11.93 8.26 -9.62
CA ILE A 13 11.56 9.65 -9.25
C ILE A 13 12.75 10.46 -8.75
N THR A 14 13.87 9.86 -8.39
CA THR A 14 15.09 10.57 -7.94
C THR A 14 16.05 10.86 -9.07
N ASP A 15 15.65 10.72 -10.33
CA ASP A 15 16.50 11.06 -11.49
C ASP A 15 16.76 12.58 -11.53
N PRO A 16 18.01 13.02 -11.35
CA PRO A 16 18.36 14.44 -11.35
C PRO A 16 18.28 15.09 -12.73
N ASN A 17 18.20 14.29 -13.80
CA ASN A 17 18.17 14.77 -15.18
C ASN A 17 16.71 14.96 -15.68
N ASP A 18 15.71 14.49 -14.93
CA ASP A 18 14.30 14.70 -15.25
C ASP A 18 13.73 15.88 -14.44
N PRO A 19 13.41 17.04 -15.08
CA PRO A 19 12.89 18.22 -14.39
C PRO A 19 11.60 17.94 -13.60
N LEU A 20 10.74 17.02 -14.06
CA LEU A 20 9.51 16.65 -13.36
C LEU A 20 9.82 15.86 -12.09
N SER A 21 10.77 14.94 -12.16
CA SER A 21 11.25 14.18 -11.00
C SER A 21 11.88 15.11 -9.96
N VAL A 22 12.71 16.06 -10.38
CA VAL A 22 13.31 17.07 -9.49
C VAL A 22 12.24 17.89 -8.79
N ALA A 23 11.28 18.45 -9.53
CA ALA A 23 10.18 19.23 -8.95
C ALA A 23 9.31 18.38 -7.99
N ALA A 24 9.01 17.14 -8.34
CA ALA A 24 8.27 16.24 -7.47
C ALA A 24 9.03 15.93 -6.17
N CYS A 25 10.33 15.69 -6.25
CA CYS A 25 11.17 15.49 -5.06
C CYS A 25 11.21 16.72 -4.15
N GLU A 26 11.25 17.94 -4.72
CA GLU A 26 11.21 19.18 -3.92
C GLU A 26 9.88 19.31 -3.16
N VAL A 27 8.76 19.07 -3.81
CA VAL A 27 7.44 19.08 -3.17
C VAL A 27 7.38 18.04 -2.04
N ASN A 28 7.88 16.84 -2.29
CA ASN A 28 7.90 15.78 -1.27
C ASN A 28 8.78 16.14 -0.07
N ARG A 29 9.97 16.73 -0.30
CA ARG A 29 10.84 17.24 0.78
C ARG A 29 10.12 18.32 1.60
N GLY A 30 9.43 19.26 0.94
CA GLY A 30 8.61 20.24 1.63
C GLY A 30 7.54 19.64 2.54
N HIS A 31 6.91 18.55 2.13
CA HIS A 31 5.99 17.81 3.00
C HIS A 31 6.70 17.15 4.19
N VAL A 32 7.91 16.62 4.00
CA VAL A 32 8.71 16.03 5.09
C VAL A 32 9.08 17.11 6.10
N ASP A 33 9.60 18.24 5.65
CA ASP A 33 9.99 19.36 6.52
C ASP A 33 8.79 19.92 7.28
N LEU A 34 7.64 20.02 6.61
CA LEU A 34 6.39 20.45 7.23
C LEU A 34 5.93 19.44 8.30
N ALA A 35 5.98 18.14 8.04
CA ALA A 35 5.62 17.12 9.01
C ALA A 35 6.54 17.16 10.26
N VAL A 36 7.85 17.33 10.06
CA VAL A 36 8.80 17.47 11.15
C VAL A 36 8.48 18.73 12.00
N ALA A 37 8.19 19.86 11.33
CA ALA A 37 7.86 21.12 12.02
C ALA A 37 6.49 21.09 12.73
N CYS A 38 5.57 20.23 12.27
CA CYS A 38 4.25 20.05 12.87
C CYS A 38 4.22 19.00 13.99
N THR A 39 5.34 18.34 14.31
CA THR A 39 5.39 17.30 15.33
C THR A 39 5.22 17.91 16.73
N PRO A 40 4.15 17.55 17.47
CA PRO A 40 3.93 18.08 18.82
C PRO A 40 4.95 17.56 19.83
N GLU A 41 5.09 18.26 20.95
CA GLU A 41 5.82 17.75 22.09
C GLU A 41 5.12 16.53 22.71
N MET A 42 5.87 15.72 23.47
CA MET A 42 5.36 14.46 24.04
C MET A 42 4.16 14.64 25.00
N ASN A 43 3.99 15.83 25.56
CA ASN A 43 2.94 16.18 26.52
C ASN A 43 1.76 16.93 25.87
N GLU A 44 1.81 17.22 24.58
CA GLU A 44 0.73 17.92 23.89
C GLU A 44 -0.33 16.96 23.38
N CYS A 45 -1.59 17.39 23.43
CA CYS A 45 -2.69 16.64 22.84
C CYS A 45 -2.64 16.74 21.31
N VAL A 46 -2.52 15.60 20.64
CA VAL A 46 -2.42 15.50 19.18
C VAL A 46 -3.61 16.18 18.48
N ILE A 47 -4.83 16.01 19.03
CA ILE A 47 -6.05 16.58 18.43
C ILE A 47 -6.01 18.10 18.51
N ASP A 48 -5.67 18.67 19.67
CA ASP A 48 -5.59 20.12 19.86
C ASP A 48 -4.52 20.75 18.97
N VAL A 49 -3.37 20.09 18.85
CA VAL A 49 -2.29 20.54 17.96
C VAL A 49 -2.73 20.48 16.51
N SER A 50 -3.35 19.38 16.06
CA SER A 50 -3.81 19.26 14.67
C SER A 50 -4.87 20.31 14.31
N THR A 51 -5.81 20.61 15.22
CA THR A 51 -6.82 21.68 15.02
C THR A 51 -6.16 23.05 14.89
N ARG A 52 -5.21 23.40 15.78
CA ARG A 52 -4.46 24.66 15.69
C ARG A 52 -3.65 24.76 14.40
N LEU A 53 -3.00 23.67 13.98
CA LEU A 53 -2.24 23.61 12.75
C LEU A 53 -3.13 23.74 11.51
N ALA A 54 -4.31 23.13 11.51
CA ALA A 54 -5.28 23.25 10.44
C ALA A 54 -5.63 24.72 10.16
N VAL A 55 -5.95 25.47 11.20
CA VAL A 55 -6.24 26.92 11.11
C VAL A 55 -5.01 27.70 10.65
N ARG A 56 -3.85 27.45 11.28
CA ARG A 56 -2.60 28.19 10.98
C ARG A 56 -2.11 28.01 9.55
N LEU A 57 -2.25 26.79 9.00
CA LEU A 57 -1.72 26.42 7.70
C LEU A 57 -2.78 26.46 6.59
N GLY A 58 -4.04 26.80 6.91
CA GLY A 58 -5.15 26.76 5.95
C GLY A 58 -5.45 25.34 5.44
N LEU A 59 -5.24 24.33 6.28
CA LEU A 59 -5.46 22.92 5.93
C LEU A 59 -6.79 22.42 6.52
N THR A 60 -7.28 21.28 6.01
CA THR A 60 -8.30 20.53 6.73
C THR A 60 -7.70 19.87 7.97
N GLU A 61 -8.51 19.63 9.02
CA GLU A 61 -8.07 18.92 10.23
C GLU A 61 -7.44 17.56 9.91
N TYR A 62 -8.02 16.86 8.97
CA TYR A 62 -7.50 15.58 8.47
C TYR A 62 -6.08 15.69 7.90
N ARG A 63 -5.80 16.73 7.10
CA ARG A 63 -4.44 16.94 6.55
C ARG A 63 -3.45 17.36 7.63
N ALA A 64 -3.87 18.19 8.57
CA ALA A 64 -3.05 18.58 9.71
C ALA A 64 -2.72 17.37 10.60
N LEU A 65 -3.70 16.52 10.90
CA LEU A 65 -3.51 15.27 11.63
C LEU A 65 -2.54 14.34 10.89
N THR A 66 -2.68 14.18 9.59
CA THR A 66 -1.76 13.38 8.76
C THR A 66 -0.30 13.85 8.91
N LEU A 67 -0.05 15.15 8.89
CA LEU A 67 1.30 15.69 9.08
C LEU A 67 1.84 15.40 10.49
N VAL A 68 1.01 15.53 11.51
CA VAL A 68 1.37 15.20 12.89
C VAL A 68 1.73 13.71 13.04
N GLU A 69 0.92 12.83 12.49
CA GLU A 69 1.18 11.37 12.51
C GLU A 69 2.48 10.99 11.80
N ILE A 70 2.75 11.58 10.64
CA ILE A 70 4.01 11.39 9.92
C ILE A 70 5.19 11.92 10.75
N GLY A 71 5.05 13.09 11.38
CA GLY A 71 6.06 13.64 12.25
C GLY A 71 6.36 12.74 13.45
N HIS A 72 5.35 12.17 14.08
CA HIS A 72 5.52 11.16 15.13
C HIS A 72 6.25 9.92 14.64
N MET A 73 5.92 9.43 13.45
CA MET A 73 6.65 8.33 12.81
C MET A 73 8.13 8.68 12.65
N PHE A 74 8.45 9.86 12.14
CA PHE A 74 9.84 10.30 11.95
C PHE A 74 10.64 10.43 13.26
N ARG A 75 9.97 10.88 14.33
CA ARG A 75 10.58 10.93 15.68
C ARG A 75 10.93 9.53 16.19
N ARG A 76 10.11 8.53 15.88
CA ARG A 76 10.30 7.14 16.31
C ARG A 76 11.27 6.36 15.43
N PHE A 77 11.36 6.72 14.16
CA PHE A 77 12.11 6.01 13.13
C PHE A 77 12.99 6.98 12.33
N PRO A 78 14.13 7.41 12.88
CA PRO A 78 14.98 8.40 12.25
C PRO A 78 15.56 7.96 10.90
N THR A 79 15.81 6.66 10.67
CA THR A 79 16.27 6.16 9.37
C THR A 79 15.19 6.31 8.29
N ILE A 80 13.91 6.24 8.65
CA ILE A 80 12.81 6.52 7.72
C ILE A 80 12.77 8.01 7.37
N LEU A 81 13.06 8.90 8.32
CA LEU A 81 13.18 10.33 8.05
C LEU A 81 14.29 10.61 7.04
N GLU A 82 15.48 10.02 7.22
CA GLU A 82 16.59 10.19 6.27
C GLU A 82 16.23 9.69 4.87
N LEU A 83 15.53 8.56 4.79
CA LEU A 83 15.03 8.03 3.52
C LEU A 83 13.98 8.98 2.89
N ALA A 84 13.08 9.53 3.68
CA ALA A 84 12.04 10.46 3.22
C ALA A 84 12.65 11.79 2.71
N ARG A 85 13.74 12.27 3.31
CA ARG A 85 14.47 13.49 2.90
C ARG A 85 15.08 13.39 1.50
N THR A 86 15.22 12.20 0.94
CA THR A 86 15.57 12.06 -0.48
C THR A 86 14.53 12.71 -1.40
N GLY A 87 13.28 12.87 -0.93
CA GLY A 87 12.15 13.35 -1.70
C GLY A 87 11.48 12.28 -2.57
N ALA A 88 11.92 11.02 -2.46
CA ALA A 88 11.36 9.94 -3.26
C ALA A 88 9.92 9.56 -2.85
N TYR A 89 9.55 9.79 -1.60
CA TYR A 89 8.29 9.31 -1.03
C TYR A 89 7.24 10.42 -0.99
N PRO A 90 6.15 10.31 -1.78
CA PRO A 90 5.03 11.26 -1.72
C PRO A 90 4.26 11.13 -0.40
N LEU A 91 3.55 12.20 -0.04
CA LEU A 91 2.80 12.31 1.21
C LEU A 91 1.88 11.11 1.50
N ASP A 92 1.21 10.59 0.47
CA ASP A 92 0.30 9.45 0.62
C ASP A 92 1.02 8.14 1.02
N LEU A 93 2.25 7.96 0.57
CA LEU A 93 3.06 6.81 0.99
C LEU A 93 3.61 7.00 2.39
N LEU A 94 4.07 8.20 2.75
CA LEU A 94 4.51 8.52 4.11
C LEU A 94 3.36 8.33 5.12
N ARG A 95 2.16 8.74 4.77
CA ARG A 95 0.96 8.48 5.56
C ARG A 95 0.70 6.99 5.72
N CYS A 96 0.78 6.21 4.63
CA CYS A 96 0.61 4.75 4.70
C CYS A 96 1.63 4.10 5.63
N MET A 97 2.89 4.56 5.61
CA MET A 97 3.93 4.09 6.52
C MET A 97 3.60 4.44 7.96
N ALA A 98 3.16 5.67 8.24
CA ALA A 98 2.76 6.11 9.58
C ALA A 98 1.58 5.28 10.12
N GLU A 99 0.55 5.04 9.31
CA GLU A 99 -0.58 4.17 9.66
C GLU A 99 -0.11 2.75 10.03
N CYS A 100 0.78 2.15 9.22
CA CYS A 100 1.28 0.80 9.47
C CYS A 100 2.16 0.70 10.72
N LEU A 101 2.97 1.72 11.01
CA LEU A 101 3.92 1.73 12.11
C LEU A 101 3.32 2.24 13.42
N SER A 102 2.12 2.83 13.40
CA SER A 102 1.42 3.33 14.58
C SER A 102 1.25 2.28 15.68
N PRO A 103 0.82 1.03 15.42
CA PRO A 103 0.61 0.03 16.46
C PRO A 103 1.89 -0.57 17.04
N VAL A 104 3.05 -0.33 16.42
CA VAL A 104 4.34 -0.87 16.90
C VAL A 104 4.70 -0.23 18.24
N LYS A 105 5.18 -1.00 19.21
CA LYS A 105 5.59 -0.51 20.53
C LYS A 105 6.75 0.50 20.43
N MET A 106 6.90 1.36 21.45
CA MET A 106 7.93 2.40 21.47
C MET A 106 9.35 1.84 21.56
N ASP A 107 9.53 0.72 22.26
CA ASP A 107 10.81 0.05 22.46
C ASP A 107 11.10 -0.95 21.32
N VAL A 108 11.49 -0.43 20.17
CA VAL A 108 11.87 -1.29 19.03
C VAL A 108 13.40 -1.38 18.93
N PRO A 109 13.94 -2.59 18.70
CA PRO A 109 15.38 -2.75 18.45
C PRO A 109 15.77 -2.06 17.14
N GLU A 110 16.99 -1.56 17.08
CA GLU A 110 17.60 -0.97 15.86
C GLU A 110 17.48 -1.90 14.64
N THR A 111 17.63 -3.20 14.85
CA THR A 111 17.45 -4.23 13.81
C THR A 111 16.05 -4.27 13.18
N PHE A 112 15.03 -3.80 13.88
CA PHE A 112 13.69 -3.68 13.32
C PHE A 112 13.61 -2.53 12.31
N GLU A 113 14.16 -1.37 12.68
CA GLU A 113 14.18 -0.20 11.81
C GLU A 113 14.97 -0.49 10.52
N GLU A 114 16.12 -1.16 10.62
CA GLU A 114 16.88 -1.61 9.46
C GLU A 114 16.08 -2.53 8.53
N LYS A 115 15.25 -3.43 9.08
CA LYS A 115 14.39 -4.32 8.28
C LYS A 115 13.29 -3.53 7.58
N ILE A 116 12.68 -2.56 8.25
CA ILE A 116 11.69 -1.66 7.63
C ILE A 116 12.36 -0.87 6.51
N PHE A 117 13.51 -0.24 6.79
CA PHE A 117 14.28 0.50 5.79
C PHE A 117 14.55 -0.36 4.55
N LYS A 118 15.05 -1.58 4.72
CA LYS A 118 15.31 -2.51 3.62
C LYS A 118 14.04 -2.89 2.85
N ALA A 119 12.91 -3.05 3.55
CA ALA A 119 11.65 -3.44 2.93
C ALA A 119 11.07 -2.35 2.02
N ILE A 120 11.34 -1.08 2.32
CA ILE A 120 10.79 0.08 1.58
C ILE A 120 11.82 0.76 0.68
N SER A 121 13.08 0.32 0.69
CA SER A 121 14.14 0.86 -0.19
C SER A 121 14.10 0.24 -1.59
N PRO A 122 14.66 0.93 -2.62
CA PRO A 122 14.79 0.36 -3.94
C PRO A 122 15.79 -0.80 -3.94
N THR A 123 15.55 -1.78 -4.78
CA THR A 123 16.40 -2.98 -4.93
C THR A 123 17.16 -3.01 -6.26
N ILE A 124 16.74 -2.20 -7.22
CA ILE A 124 17.34 -2.07 -8.54
C ILE A 124 17.48 -0.60 -8.93
N PRO A 125 18.38 -0.24 -9.84
CA PRO A 125 18.48 1.11 -10.38
C PRO A 125 17.21 1.52 -11.13
N ASN A 126 16.83 2.78 -11.03
CA ASN A 126 15.66 3.36 -11.71
C ASN A 126 14.35 2.60 -11.45
N GLN A 127 14.21 2.04 -10.26
CA GLN A 127 13.01 1.32 -9.88
C GLN A 127 11.80 2.25 -9.83
N ALA A 128 10.68 1.81 -10.41
CA ALA A 128 9.40 2.51 -10.22
C ALA A 128 8.98 2.45 -8.74
N MET A 129 8.38 3.55 -8.25
CA MET A 129 7.87 3.61 -6.88
C MET A 129 6.86 2.49 -6.65
N LEU A 130 6.95 1.85 -5.50
CA LEU A 130 6.05 0.77 -5.10
C LEU A 130 4.63 1.31 -4.89
N ALA A 131 3.65 0.51 -5.27
CA ALA A 131 2.26 0.81 -4.96
C ALA A 131 2.04 0.82 -3.44
N ARG A 132 1.11 1.65 -2.96
CA ARG A 132 0.75 1.77 -1.53
C ARG A 132 0.47 0.40 -0.88
N ALA A 133 -0.31 -0.46 -1.55
CA ALA A 133 -0.63 -1.79 -1.05
C ALA A 133 0.63 -2.68 -0.88
N THR A 134 1.60 -2.56 -1.79
CA THR A 134 2.87 -3.29 -1.70
C THR A 134 3.72 -2.81 -0.53
N ILE A 135 3.81 -1.48 -0.32
CA ILE A 135 4.53 -0.91 0.83
C ILE A 135 3.88 -1.36 2.13
N ARG A 136 2.56 -1.25 2.24
CA ARG A 136 1.79 -1.75 3.39
C ARG A 136 2.12 -3.21 3.69
N SER A 137 1.95 -4.09 2.71
CA SER A 137 2.21 -5.52 2.87
C SER A 137 3.64 -5.83 3.31
N ARG A 138 4.63 -5.11 2.75
CA ARG A 138 6.04 -5.30 3.14
C ARG A 138 6.30 -4.88 4.58
N ILE A 139 5.77 -3.74 5.02
CA ILE A 139 5.90 -3.25 6.40
C ILE A 139 5.18 -4.21 7.36
N GLU A 140 3.94 -4.57 7.09
CA GLU A 140 3.16 -5.50 7.91
C GLU A 140 3.85 -6.85 8.05
N ASN A 141 4.47 -7.38 6.99
CA ASN A 141 5.26 -8.61 7.06
C ASN A 141 6.49 -8.50 7.98
N VAL A 142 7.13 -7.32 8.03
CA VAL A 142 8.23 -7.09 8.98
C VAL A 142 7.69 -7.01 10.40
N ILE A 143 6.57 -6.29 10.62
CA ILE A 143 5.93 -6.16 11.93
C ILE A 143 5.52 -7.53 12.46
N ARG A 144 4.84 -8.36 11.68
CA ARG A 144 4.42 -9.71 12.09
C ARG A 144 5.57 -10.62 12.50
N LYS A 145 6.71 -10.49 11.83
CA LYS A 145 7.91 -11.27 12.18
C LYS A 145 8.59 -10.78 13.46
N HIS A 146 8.37 -9.53 13.83
CA HIS A 146 8.99 -8.91 14.99
C HIS A 146 8.07 -8.95 16.22
N ASP A 147 6.83 -8.51 16.06
CA ASP A 147 5.78 -8.51 17.08
C ASP A 147 4.47 -9.00 16.46
N PRO A 148 4.21 -10.32 16.51
CA PRO A 148 2.97 -10.90 15.96
C PRO A 148 1.69 -10.34 16.56
N GLN A 149 1.77 -9.73 17.77
CA GLN A 149 0.63 -9.16 18.47
C GLN A 149 0.36 -7.68 18.12
N ALA A 150 1.30 -7.01 17.45
CA ALA A 150 1.18 -5.60 17.10
C ALA A 150 0.13 -5.34 16.01
N LEU A 151 -0.12 -6.32 15.17
CA LEU A 151 -1.18 -6.26 14.16
C LEU A 151 -2.36 -7.11 14.59
N PRO A 152 -3.59 -6.70 14.25
CA PRO A 152 -4.74 -7.58 14.41
C PRO A 152 -4.38 -8.93 13.79
N GLU A 153 -4.75 -10.02 14.47
CA GLU A 153 -4.70 -11.33 13.84
C GLU A 153 -5.37 -11.18 12.48
N GLU A 154 -4.70 -11.60 11.40
CA GLU A 154 -5.44 -11.82 10.16
C GLU A 154 -6.58 -12.73 10.57
N PRO A 155 -7.84 -12.34 10.28
CA PRO A 155 -8.95 -13.20 10.61
C PRO A 155 -8.60 -14.55 10.00
N LYS A 156 -8.28 -15.52 10.88
CA LYS A 156 -7.88 -16.90 10.51
C LYS A 156 -8.92 -17.55 9.66
N ASP A 157 -10.14 -17.02 9.76
CA ASP A 157 -11.27 -17.16 8.90
C ASP A 157 -11.99 -15.81 8.92
N ALA A 158 -11.46 -14.81 8.22
CA ALA A 158 -12.35 -13.76 7.76
C ALA A 158 -13.37 -14.52 6.96
N ASP A 159 -14.53 -14.70 7.63
CA ASP A 159 -15.69 -15.36 7.17
C ASP A 159 -15.55 -15.67 5.68
N SER A 160 -15.07 -16.88 5.34
CA SER A 160 -14.84 -17.28 3.95
C SER A 160 -16.18 -17.36 3.20
N SER A 161 -17.24 -16.88 3.86
CA SER A 161 -18.55 -16.72 3.27
C SER A 161 -18.54 -15.62 2.22
N ALA A 162 -19.05 -15.96 1.06
CA ALA A 162 -19.31 -14.97 0.05
C ALA A 162 -20.25 -13.89 0.60
N ARG A 163 -19.84 -12.62 0.48
CA ARG A 163 -20.63 -11.47 0.93
C ARG A 163 -20.80 -10.49 -0.22
N LEU A 164 -22.01 -10.01 -0.39
CA LEU A 164 -22.37 -8.99 -1.35
C LEU A 164 -23.03 -7.82 -0.62
N ASP A 165 -22.37 -6.68 -0.59
CA ASP A 165 -22.93 -5.43 -0.11
C ASP A 165 -23.35 -4.57 -1.31
N ILE A 166 -24.54 -4.00 -1.25
CA ILE A 166 -25.12 -3.18 -2.31
C ILE A 166 -25.35 -1.78 -1.75
N ASP A 167 -24.71 -0.79 -2.36
CA ASP A 167 -24.92 0.63 -2.07
C ASP A 167 -25.71 1.25 -3.23
N ASP A 168 -27.01 1.38 -3.01
CA ASP A 168 -27.94 1.95 -3.99
C ASP A 168 -28.02 3.46 -3.79
N ARG A 169 -27.21 4.18 -4.52
CA ARG A 169 -27.13 5.63 -4.42
C ARG A 169 -28.32 6.29 -5.10
N PRO A 170 -28.83 7.41 -4.56
CA PRO A 170 -29.98 8.11 -5.14
C PRO A 170 -29.71 8.69 -6.54
N ASP A 171 -28.46 8.70 -6.98
CA ASP A 171 -28.07 9.19 -8.30
C ASP A 171 -28.34 8.15 -9.40
N THR A 172 -27.38 7.92 -10.28
CA THR A 172 -27.57 7.04 -11.45
C THR A 172 -26.80 5.73 -11.34
N THR A 173 -26.14 5.49 -10.20
CA THR A 173 -25.21 4.35 -10.05
C THR A 173 -25.48 3.54 -8.79
N THR A 174 -25.54 2.21 -8.94
CA THR A 174 -25.52 1.26 -7.83
C THR A 174 -24.11 0.66 -7.74
N VAL A 175 -23.54 0.64 -6.54
CA VAL A 175 -22.20 0.10 -6.31
C VAL A 175 -22.33 -1.26 -5.61
N PHE A 176 -21.63 -2.25 -6.14
CA PHE A 176 -21.57 -3.61 -5.60
C PHE A 176 -20.19 -3.87 -5.02
N PHE A 177 -20.12 -4.28 -3.74
CA PHE A 177 -18.91 -4.77 -3.08
C PHE A 177 -19.05 -6.27 -2.87
N LEU A 178 -18.36 -7.05 -3.69
CA LEU A 178 -18.37 -8.50 -3.63
C LEU A 178 -17.09 -9.02 -2.97
N THR A 179 -17.24 -9.70 -1.85
CA THR A 179 -16.17 -10.44 -1.18
C THR A 179 -16.40 -11.93 -1.43
N LEU A 180 -15.39 -12.63 -1.92
CA LEU A 180 -15.45 -14.05 -2.23
C LEU A 180 -14.29 -14.79 -1.56
N PRO A 181 -14.46 -16.06 -1.22
CA PRO A 181 -13.35 -16.97 -0.90
C PRO A 181 -12.28 -16.92 -1.99
N LYS A 182 -11.01 -17.14 -1.63
CA LYS A 182 -9.88 -16.94 -2.53
C LYS A 182 -10.02 -17.67 -3.87
N LEU A 183 -10.48 -18.91 -3.85
CA LEU A 183 -10.65 -19.73 -5.05
C LEU A 183 -11.76 -19.19 -5.96
N GLU A 184 -12.93 -18.92 -5.39
CA GLU A 184 -14.08 -18.36 -6.12
C GLU A 184 -13.77 -16.96 -6.69
N GLY A 185 -13.04 -16.15 -5.92
CA GLY A 185 -12.58 -14.84 -6.37
C GLY A 185 -11.63 -14.93 -7.57
N LEU A 186 -10.70 -15.90 -7.57
CA LEU A 186 -9.81 -16.16 -8.70
C LEU A 186 -10.57 -16.69 -9.92
N GLU A 187 -11.55 -17.57 -9.71
CA GLU A 187 -12.41 -18.08 -10.77
C GLU A 187 -13.21 -16.96 -11.44
N LEU A 188 -13.87 -16.13 -10.65
CA LEU A 188 -14.59 -14.97 -11.16
C LEU A 188 -13.68 -14.00 -11.92
N GLN A 189 -12.50 -13.70 -11.37
CA GLN A 189 -11.53 -12.80 -12.02
C GLN A 189 -11.08 -13.36 -13.39
N ARG A 190 -10.79 -14.65 -13.49
CA ARG A 190 -10.40 -15.31 -14.74
C ARG A 190 -11.55 -15.34 -15.74
N THR A 191 -12.75 -15.64 -15.27
CA THR A 191 -13.97 -15.60 -16.09
C THR A 191 -14.15 -14.23 -16.73
N LEU A 192 -14.11 -13.18 -15.92
CA LEU A 192 -14.25 -11.81 -16.41
C LEU A 192 -13.14 -11.45 -17.40
N ASN A 193 -11.88 -11.78 -17.10
CA ASN A 193 -10.76 -11.48 -18.00
C ASN A 193 -10.90 -12.19 -19.36
N ASN A 194 -11.37 -13.42 -19.37
CA ASN A 194 -11.64 -14.16 -20.63
C ASN A 194 -12.76 -13.48 -21.44
N VAL A 195 -13.85 -13.09 -20.81
CA VAL A 195 -14.94 -12.39 -21.49
C VAL A 195 -14.47 -11.04 -22.03
N VAL A 196 -13.70 -10.28 -21.25
CA VAL A 196 -13.08 -9.02 -21.69
C VAL A 196 -12.20 -9.22 -22.91
N LYS A 197 -11.31 -10.24 -22.88
CA LYS A 197 -10.40 -10.55 -23.99
C LYS A 197 -11.14 -10.94 -25.26
N ASN A 198 -12.17 -11.80 -25.13
CA ASN A 198 -12.89 -12.33 -26.28
C ASN A 198 -13.87 -11.32 -26.89
N ASN A 199 -14.35 -10.34 -26.13
CA ASN A 199 -15.36 -9.39 -26.58
C ASN A 199 -14.88 -7.94 -26.61
N SER A 200 -13.61 -7.66 -26.27
CA SER A 200 -13.02 -6.31 -26.23
C SER A 200 -13.89 -5.31 -25.46
N CYS A 201 -14.41 -5.71 -24.31
CA CYS A 201 -15.32 -4.92 -23.46
C CYS A 201 -14.72 -4.61 -22.08
N SER A 202 -15.33 -3.71 -21.32
CA SER A 202 -14.93 -3.44 -19.94
C SER A 202 -15.27 -4.61 -19.01
N ARG A 203 -14.63 -4.68 -17.82
CA ARG A 203 -14.96 -5.70 -16.80
C ARG A 203 -16.40 -5.62 -16.32
N ALA A 204 -16.95 -4.39 -16.18
CA ALA A 204 -18.34 -4.20 -15.80
C ALA A 204 -19.30 -4.73 -16.88
N GLU A 205 -19.00 -4.46 -18.15
CA GLU A 205 -19.79 -4.99 -19.27
C GLU A 205 -19.66 -6.51 -19.39
N ALA A 206 -18.46 -7.06 -19.16
CA ALA A 206 -18.23 -8.49 -19.10
C ALA A 206 -19.12 -9.18 -18.04
N LEU A 207 -19.17 -8.60 -16.83
CA LEU A 207 -20.03 -9.05 -15.75
C LEU A 207 -21.51 -9.03 -16.16
N MET A 208 -21.96 -7.92 -16.75
CA MET A 208 -23.35 -7.78 -17.19
C MET A 208 -23.73 -8.75 -18.33
N ARG A 209 -22.78 -9.08 -19.21
CA ARG A 209 -22.98 -10.11 -20.25
C ARG A 209 -23.14 -11.50 -19.64
N LEU A 210 -22.35 -11.83 -18.61
CA LEU A 210 -22.52 -13.08 -17.87
C LEU A 210 -23.88 -13.16 -17.15
N VAL A 211 -24.25 -12.10 -16.46
CA VAL A 211 -25.55 -12.00 -15.77
C VAL A 211 -26.72 -12.16 -16.74
N ARG A 212 -26.64 -11.53 -17.92
CA ARG A 212 -27.66 -11.61 -18.97
C ARG A 212 -27.61 -12.92 -19.79
N ARG A 213 -26.67 -13.83 -19.46
CA ARG A 213 -26.42 -15.08 -20.20
C ARG A 213 -26.13 -14.87 -21.70
N GLN A 214 -25.53 -13.74 -22.04
CA GLN A 214 -25.14 -13.38 -23.42
C GLN A 214 -23.77 -13.98 -23.81
N THR A 215 -23.06 -14.56 -22.87
CA THR A 215 -21.79 -15.25 -23.09
C THR A 215 -21.58 -16.35 -22.05
N THR A 216 -20.76 -17.33 -22.40
CA THR A 216 -20.26 -18.36 -21.49
C THR A 216 -18.74 -18.30 -21.47
N ALA A 217 -18.12 -18.64 -20.36
CA ALA A 217 -16.67 -18.74 -20.24
C ALA A 217 -16.30 -20.11 -19.70
N ASN A 218 -15.45 -20.85 -20.44
CA ASN A 218 -14.83 -22.06 -19.94
C ASN A 218 -13.47 -21.73 -19.35
N ILE A 219 -13.23 -22.15 -18.10
CA ILE A 219 -11.99 -21.88 -17.40
C ILE A 219 -11.36 -23.16 -16.91
N THR A 220 -10.06 -23.33 -17.21
CA THR A 220 -9.25 -24.39 -16.61
C THR A 220 -8.40 -23.74 -15.50
N LEU A 221 -8.60 -24.18 -14.27
CA LEU A 221 -7.83 -23.74 -13.10
C LEU A 221 -6.77 -24.81 -12.82
N ASN A 222 -5.49 -24.47 -13.05
CA ASN A 222 -4.39 -25.32 -12.66
C ASN A 222 -3.95 -24.91 -11.25
N LEU A 223 -4.15 -25.79 -10.28
CA LEU A 223 -3.72 -25.60 -8.89
C LEU A 223 -2.45 -26.42 -8.65
N TYR A 224 -1.40 -25.76 -8.19
CA TYR A 224 -0.15 -26.39 -7.79
C TYR A 224 -0.02 -26.32 -6.28
N GLN A 225 0.15 -27.46 -5.63
CA GLN A 225 0.42 -27.57 -4.20
C GLN A 225 1.88 -28.03 -4.02
N SER A 226 2.64 -27.32 -3.18
CA SER A 226 3.96 -27.81 -2.77
C SER A 226 3.78 -29.01 -1.84
N THR A 227 4.42 -30.13 -2.16
CA THR A 227 4.37 -31.36 -1.34
C THR A 227 5.21 -31.28 -0.06
N ASP A 228 6.05 -30.25 0.06
CA ASP A 228 7.03 -30.13 1.17
C ASP A 228 6.51 -29.28 2.35
N GLN A 229 5.28 -28.74 2.28
CA GLN A 229 4.66 -27.99 3.36
C GLN A 229 3.26 -28.51 3.63
N PRO A 230 2.96 -29.04 4.83
CA PRO A 230 1.64 -29.57 5.19
C PRO A 230 0.55 -28.50 5.34
N GLU A 231 0.92 -27.21 5.41
CA GLU A 231 -0.01 -26.06 5.34
C GLU A 231 0.01 -25.47 3.93
N ALA A 232 -0.98 -25.87 3.15
CA ALA A 232 -1.05 -25.58 1.73
C ALA A 232 -1.16 -24.07 1.41
N GLN A 233 -0.08 -23.51 0.89
CA GLN A 233 -0.18 -22.30 0.09
C GLN A 233 -0.55 -22.70 -1.35
N ILE A 234 -1.78 -22.45 -1.76
CA ILE A 234 -2.25 -22.71 -3.12
C ILE A 234 -1.76 -21.57 -4.02
N TRP A 235 -0.87 -21.88 -4.94
CA TRP A 235 -0.40 -20.97 -5.97
C TRP A 235 -1.17 -21.21 -7.26
N ALA A 236 -1.78 -20.15 -7.82
CA ALA A 236 -2.35 -20.20 -9.15
C ALA A 236 -1.33 -19.63 -10.14
N ALA A 237 -0.76 -20.47 -10.99
CA ALA A 237 0.09 -20.01 -12.08
C ALA A 237 -0.78 -19.30 -13.13
N GLY A 238 -0.49 -18.03 -13.38
CA GLY A 238 -1.08 -17.28 -14.49
C GLY A 238 -0.43 -17.71 -15.81
N GLY A 239 -1.24 -18.19 -16.74
CA GLY A 239 -0.88 -18.32 -18.15
C GLY A 239 -1.22 -17.03 -18.90
#